data_4288e90e65d2b2a7b9271942c29955a6
#
_entry.id   4288e90e65d2b2a7b9271942c29955a6
#
_cell.length_a   1.000
_cell.length_b   1.000
_cell.length_c   1.000
_cell.angle_alpha   90.00
_cell.angle_beta   90.00
_cell.angle_gamma   90.00
#
_symmetry.space_group_name_H-M   'P 1'
#
loop_
_entity.id
_entity.type
_entity.pdbx_description
1 polymer ?
#
loop_
_entity_poly.entity_id
_entity_poly.type
_entity_poly.pdbx_seq_one_letter_code
_entity_poly.pdbx_strand_id
1 'polypeptide(L)' 'MFRLFEPRSTLERLQEKYTFLMRRSFELALVDKKRSDLLNDKACKILQEIRRMERDQSKIA' A
#
# COMPACT_ATOMS: atom_id res chain seq x y z
N MET A 1 16.47 12.52 -13.25
CA MET A 1 16.64 12.10 -13.05
C MET A 1 16.52 11.37 -12.95
N PHE A 2 16.76 11.16 -13.10
CA PHE A 2 16.87 10.40 -12.98
C PHE A 2 16.80 9.69 -12.48
N ARG A 3 16.86 9.84 -11.94
CA ARG A 3 17.02 9.14 -11.46
C ARG A 3 16.46 8.42 -11.39
N LEU A 4 16.22 8.70 -11.61
CA LEU A 4 15.86 8.05 -11.85
C LEU A 4 15.69 7.17 -11.57
N PHE A 5 16.04 7.01 -11.29
CA PHE A 5 16.14 6.03 -11.40
C PHE A 5 16.29 4.96 -10.66
N GLU A 6 16.50 5.20 -9.74
CA GLU A 6 16.59 4.11 -8.79
C GLU A 6 15.27 3.46 -8.65
N PRO A 7 15.12 2.30 -9.21
CA PRO A 7 13.83 1.64 -9.14
C PRO A 7 13.59 1.24 -7.69
N ARG A 8 12.57 1.80 -7.10
CA ARG A 8 12.16 1.35 -5.79
C ARG A 8 11.78 -0.11 -5.89
N SER A 9 12.05 -0.86 -4.84
CA SER A 9 11.63 -2.24 -4.82
C SER A 9 10.10 -2.31 -4.88
N THR A 10 9.59 -3.44 -5.35
CA THR A 10 8.15 -3.64 -5.40
C THR A 10 7.53 -3.48 -4.02
N LEU A 11 8.22 -3.96 -3.01
CA LEU A 11 7.74 -3.85 -1.64
C LEU A 11 7.55 -2.40 -1.22
N GLU A 12 8.52 -1.55 -1.54
CA GLU A 12 8.41 -0.14 -1.20
C GLU A 12 7.23 0.52 -1.90
N ARG A 13 7.01 0.16 -3.15
CA ARG A 13 5.87 0.70 -3.89
C ARG A 13 4.55 0.31 -3.24
N LEU A 14 4.44 -0.93 -2.83
CA LEU A 14 3.23 -1.41 -2.17
C LEU A 14 3.02 -0.70 -0.86
N GLN A 15 4.09 -0.49 -0.10
CA GLN A 15 3.98 0.20 1.18
C GLN A 15 3.52 1.64 0.99
N GLU A 16 4.04 2.32 -0.01
CA GLU A 16 3.62 3.68 -0.30
C GLU A 16 2.17 3.73 -0.73
N LYS A 17 1.77 2.79 -1.56
CA LYS A 17 0.40 2.73 -2.02
C LYS A 17 -0.56 2.47 -0.87
N TYR A 18 -0.18 1.56 0.01
CA TYR A 18 -0.98 1.27 1.18
C TYR A 18 -1.16 2.51 2.05
N THR A 19 -0.07 3.22 2.31
CA THR A 19 -0.12 4.43 3.12
C THR A 19 -1.03 5.47 2.48
N PHE A 20 -0.90 5.65 1.17
CA PHE A 20 -1.72 6.60 0.45
C PHE A 20 -3.20 6.26 0.56
N LEU A 21 -3.54 5.00 0.34
CA LEU A 21 -4.93 4.57 0.38
C LEU A 21 -5.52 4.72 1.77
N MET A 22 -4.74 4.38 2.80
CA MET A 22 -5.23 4.51 4.16
C MET A 22 -5.47 5.96 4.53
N ARG A 23 -4.57 6.84 4.12
CA ARG A 23 -4.74 8.26 4.39
C ARG A 23 -6.00 8.80 3.72
N ARG A 24 -6.20 8.44 2.45
CA ARG A 24 -7.40 8.87 1.74
C ARG A 24 -8.66 8.28 2.38
N SER A 25 -8.57 7.04 2.83
CA SER A 25 -9.70 6.41 3.49
C SER A 25 -10.11 7.19 4.73
N PHE A 26 -9.13 7.59 5.54
CA PHE A 26 -9.43 8.37 6.73
C PHE A 26 -10.04 9.72 6.37
N GLU A 27 -9.52 10.37 5.35
CA GLU A 27 -10.04 11.66 4.93
C GLU A 27 -11.49 11.56 4.47
N LEU A 28 -11.82 10.48 3.77
CA LEU A 28 -13.16 10.30 3.25
C LEU A 28 -14.13 9.74 4.27
N ALA A 29 -13.64 9.19 5.37
CA ALA A 29 -14.48 8.54 6.34
C ALA A 29 -15.57 9.46 6.89
N LEU A 30 -15.29 10.75 6.97
CA LEU A 30 -16.23 11.72 7.49
C LEU A 30 -17.15 12.31 6.43
N VAL A 31 -16.77 12.21 5.16
CA VAL A 31 -17.51 12.83 4.08
C VAL A 31 -18.20 11.81 3.18
N ASP A 32 -17.56 10.70 2.94
CA ASP A 32 -18.09 9.69 2.02
C ASP A 32 -17.66 8.32 2.50
N LYS A 33 -18.47 7.75 3.35
CA LYS A 33 -18.12 6.49 3.98
C LYS A 33 -18.00 5.35 2.96
N LYS A 34 -18.83 5.36 1.92
CA LYS A 34 -18.78 4.30 0.92
C LYS A 34 -17.44 4.28 0.21
N ARG A 35 -16.93 5.45 -0.18
CA ARG A 35 -15.63 5.52 -0.81
C ARG A 35 -14.52 5.18 0.17
N SER A 36 -14.69 5.60 1.42
CA SER A 36 -13.72 5.25 2.45
C SER A 36 -13.61 3.74 2.58
N ASP A 37 -14.75 3.06 2.61
CA ASP A 37 -14.76 1.60 2.73
C ASP A 37 -14.09 0.93 1.52
N LEU A 38 -14.32 1.46 0.33
CA LEU A 38 -13.69 0.92 -0.87
C LEU A 38 -12.18 1.07 -0.83
N LEU A 39 -11.71 2.24 -0.40
CA LEU A 39 -10.28 2.48 -0.30
C LEU A 39 -9.67 1.60 0.78
N ASN A 40 -10.36 1.45 1.88
CA ASN A 40 -9.88 0.59 2.94
C ASN A 40 -9.76 -0.85 2.47
N ASP A 41 -10.74 -1.31 1.70
CA ASP A 41 -10.72 -2.65 1.16
C ASP A 41 -9.52 -2.86 0.24
N LYS A 42 -9.26 -1.87 -0.63
CA LYS A 42 -8.10 -1.95 -1.51
C LYS A 42 -6.80 -1.96 -0.70
N ALA A 43 -6.74 -1.15 0.34
CA ALA A 43 -5.55 -1.11 1.19
C ALA A 43 -5.32 -2.44 1.87
N CYS A 44 -6.39 -3.11 2.28
CA CYS A 44 -6.24 -4.41 2.92
C CYS A 44 -5.63 -5.44 1.96
N LYS A 45 -6.05 -5.40 0.70
CA LYS A 45 -5.50 -6.31 -0.29
C LYS A 45 -4.01 -6.05 -0.51
N ILE A 46 -3.64 -4.78 -0.53
CA ILE A 46 -2.24 -4.43 -0.69
C ILE A 46 -1.44 -4.86 0.54
N LEU A 47 -2.01 -4.71 1.71
CA LEU A 47 -1.34 -5.15 2.93
C LEU A 47 -1.07 -6.65 2.90
N GLN A 48 -2.01 -7.43 2.38
CA GLN A 48 -1.80 -8.86 2.26
C GLN A 48 -0.63 -9.18 1.35
N GLU A 49 -0.49 -8.43 0.26
CA GLU A 49 0.64 -8.63 -0.64
C GLU A 49 1.95 -8.22 0.03
N ILE A 50 1.93 -7.14 0.79
CA ILE A 50 3.12 -6.70 1.50
C ILE A 50 3.59 -7.80 2.44
N ARG A 51 2.67 -8.37 3.20
CA ARG A 51 3.01 -9.43 4.16
C ARG A 51 3.55 -10.65 3.46
N ARG A 52 2.97 -10.98 2.30
CA ARG A 52 3.45 -12.13 1.54
C ARG A 52 4.88 -11.90 1.08
N MET A 53 5.17 -10.71 0.57
CA MET A 53 6.51 -10.40 0.10
C MET A 53 7.53 -10.37 1.23
N GLU A 54 7.13 -9.84 2.38
CA GLU A 54 8.00 -9.84 3.53
C GLU A 54 8.32 -11.25 3.99
N ARG A 55 7.34 -12.13 3.92
CA ARG A 55 7.55 -13.52 4.29
C ARG A 55 8.52 -14.19 3.33
N ASP A 56 8.36 -13.92 2.04
CA ASP A 56 9.24 -14.49 1.02
C ASP A 56 10.67 -14.02 1.23
N GLN A 57 10.85 -12.73 1.55
CA GLN A 57 12.18 -12.21 1.80
C GLN A 57 12.82 -12.85 3.03
N SER A 58 12.01 -13.10 4.04
CA SER A 58 12.49 -13.77 5.24
C SER A 58 13.02 -15.16 4.92
N LYS A 59 12.31 -15.87 4.04
CA LYS A 59 12.72 -17.21 3.68
C LYS A 59 14.08 -17.22 2.99
N ILE A 60 14.33 -16.22 2.19
CA ILE A 60 15.57 -16.14 1.43
C ILE A 60 16.73 -15.82 2.36
N ALA A 61 16.46 -15.02 3.36
CA ALA A 61 17.50 -14.69 4.32
C ALA A 61 17.78 -15.87 5.24
#